data_a3a66bf009fbcf5f8e69852147573cda
#
_entry.id   a3a66bf009fbcf5f8e69852147573cda
#
_cell.length_a   1.000
_cell.length_b   1.000
_cell.length_c   1.000
_cell.angle_alpha   90.00
_cell.angle_beta   90.00
_cell.angle_gamma   90.00
#
_symmetry.space_group_name_H-M   'P 1'
#
loop_
_entity.id
_entity.type
_entity.pdbx_description
1 polymer ?
#
loop_
_entity_poly.entity_id
_entity_poly.type
_entity_poly.pdbx_seq_one_letter_code
_entity_poly.pdbx_strand_id
1 'polypeptide(L)' 'MAKHNINIQDGYLFQSLKEGQTMHLELVTGRNLLGRLKRFNRFAVVIESEGKEILIYKHAIATISAAPHGS' A
#
# COMPACT_ATOMS: atom_id res chain seq x y z
N MET A 1 -18.09 -1.74 -14.39
CA MET A 1 -17.76 -1.60 -14.19
C MET A 1 -17.17 -1.63 -13.17
N ALA A 2 -17.06 -1.79 -12.65
CA ALA A 2 -16.78 -1.68 -11.56
C ALA A 2 -15.67 -2.28 -11.16
N LYS A 3 -15.14 -3.03 -11.26
CA LYS A 3 -14.20 -3.61 -10.82
C LYS A 3 -13.06 -3.08 -11.05
N HIS A 4 -12.98 -2.41 -11.63
CA HIS A 4 -11.97 -1.82 -11.98
C HIS A 4 -11.16 -1.32 -10.95
N ASN A 5 -11.54 -1.16 -9.90
CA ASN A 5 -10.74 -0.62 -8.94
C ASN A 5 -9.51 -1.34 -8.76
N ILE A 6 -9.47 -2.58 -8.92
CA ILE A 6 -8.30 -3.34 -8.71
C ILE A 6 -7.19 -2.96 -9.60
N ASN A 7 -7.48 -2.68 -10.82
CA ASN A 7 -6.47 -2.31 -11.77
C ASN A 7 -5.87 -0.98 -11.42
N ILE A 8 -6.67 -0.09 -10.93
CA ILE A 8 -6.18 1.19 -10.54
C ILE A 8 -5.18 1.02 -9.43
N GLN A 9 -5.46 0.12 -8.51
CA GLN A 9 -4.57 -0.12 -7.42
C GLN A 9 -3.23 -0.61 -7.86
N ASP A 10 -3.19 -1.50 -8.84
CA ASP A 10 -1.92 -2.04 -9.29
C ASP A 10 -1.07 -0.96 -9.92
N GLY A 11 -1.67 -0.11 -10.72
CA GLY A 11 -0.93 0.98 -11.33
C GLY A 11 -0.39 1.94 -10.29
N TYR A 12 -1.22 2.25 -9.32
CA TYR A 12 -0.82 3.15 -8.27
C TYR A 12 0.32 2.55 -7.43
N LEU A 13 0.23 1.26 -7.14
CA LEU A 13 1.26 0.60 -6.36
C LEU A 13 2.58 0.55 -7.12
N PHE A 14 2.51 0.30 -8.40
CA PHE A 14 3.70 0.23 -9.20
C PHE A 14 4.41 1.58 -9.22
N GLN A 15 3.65 2.65 -9.35
CA GLN A 15 4.20 3.99 -9.33
C GLN A 15 4.82 4.28 -7.97
N SER A 16 4.15 3.93 -6.90
CA SER A 16 4.65 4.15 -5.56
C SER A 16 5.94 3.39 -5.31
N LEU A 17 6.00 2.18 -5.85
CA LEU A 17 7.19 1.37 -5.71
C LEU A 17 8.37 2.02 -6.41
N LYS A 18 8.14 2.52 -7.60
CA LYS A 18 9.20 3.18 -8.33
C LYS A 18 9.69 4.42 -7.63
N GLU A 19 8.82 5.16 -7.02
CA GLU A 19 9.17 6.41 -6.39
C GLU A 19 9.72 6.23 -5.00
N GLY A 20 9.55 5.06 -4.41
CA GLY A 20 10.08 4.81 -3.09
C GLY A 20 9.40 5.62 -1.99
N GLN A 21 8.16 5.98 -2.21
CA GLN A 21 7.45 6.80 -1.24
C GLN A 21 7.00 6.01 -0.04
N THR A 22 6.89 6.70 1.08
CA THR A 22 6.23 6.12 2.24
C THR A 22 4.73 6.15 2.01
N MET A 23 4.09 5.06 2.31
CA MET A 23 2.66 4.91 2.08
C MET A 23 1.93 4.78 3.39
N HIS A 24 0.71 5.31 3.41
CA HIS A 24 -0.17 5.17 4.56
C HIS A 24 -1.27 4.19 4.17
N LEU A 25 -1.41 3.13 4.94
CA LEU A 25 -2.42 2.13 4.68
C LEU A 25 -3.40 2.09 5.82
N GLU A 26 -4.68 2.12 5.50
CA GLU A 26 -5.70 1.93 6.51
C GLU A 26 -6.33 0.58 6.26
N LEU A 27 -6.32 -0.28 7.25
CA LEU A 27 -6.86 -1.63 7.10
C LEU A 27 -8.34 -1.62 7.42
N VAL A 28 -9.03 -2.65 6.96
CA VAL A 28 -10.48 -2.76 7.20
C VAL A 28 -10.79 -2.88 8.68
N THR A 29 -9.81 -3.23 9.50
CA THR A 29 -10.01 -3.31 10.94
C THR A 29 -9.89 -1.95 11.60
N GLY A 30 -9.50 -0.92 10.86
CA GLY A 30 -9.30 0.39 11.42
C GLY A 30 -7.86 0.71 11.76
N ARG A 31 -6.98 -0.29 11.64
CA ARG A 31 -5.59 -0.05 11.94
C ARG A 31 -4.94 0.77 10.85
N ASN A 32 -3.98 1.58 11.21
CA ASN A 32 -3.22 2.39 10.27
C ASN A 32 -1.77 1.97 10.30
N LEU A 33 -1.18 1.89 9.13
CA LEU A 33 0.22 1.52 9.02
C LEU A 33 0.93 2.50 8.10
N LEU A 34 2.19 2.78 8.42
CA LEU A 34 3.01 3.60 7.57
C LEU A 34 4.23 2.80 7.20
N GLY A 35 4.61 2.81 5.97
CA GLY A 35 5.80 2.10 5.54
C GLY A 35 6.07 2.32 4.08
N ARG A 36 7.23 1.88 3.64
CA ARG A 36 7.59 2.01 2.24
C ARG A 36 7.26 0.73 1.53
N LEU A 37 6.65 0.87 0.37
CA LEU A 37 6.28 -0.31 -0.41
C LEU A 37 7.53 -0.97 -0.94
N LYS A 38 7.68 -2.24 -0.68
CA LYS A 38 8.84 -2.99 -1.14
C LYS A 38 8.50 -3.81 -2.37
N ARG A 39 7.34 -4.44 -2.37
CA ARG A 39 6.90 -5.21 -3.52
C ARG A 39 5.44 -5.56 -3.34
N PHE A 40 4.83 -6.03 -4.37
CA PHE A 40 3.43 -6.45 -4.29
C PHE A 40 3.12 -7.44 -5.41
N ASN A 41 2.04 -8.14 -5.24
CA ASN A 41 1.55 -8.98 -6.31
C ASN A 41 0.04 -8.81 -6.35
N ARG A 42 -0.66 -9.68 -7.05
CA ARG A 42 -2.08 -9.47 -7.21
C ARG A 42 -2.87 -9.66 -5.92
N PHE A 43 -2.30 -10.30 -4.91
CA PHE A 43 -3.04 -10.59 -3.70
C PHE A 43 -2.58 -9.78 -2.48
N ALA A 44 -1.36 -9.32 -2.48
CA ALA A 44 -0.80 -8.75 -1.26
C ALA A 44 0.23 -7.68 -1.58
N VAL A 45 0.52 -6.87 -0.58
CA VAL A 45 1.61 -5.90 -0.67
C VAL A 45 2.55 -6.17 0.49
N VAL A 46 3.81 -5.85 0.30
CA VAL A 46 4.80 -5.94 1.37
C VAL A 46 5.36 -4.55 1.58
N ILE A 47 5.27 -4.07 2.81
CA ILE A 47 5.81 -2.77 3.14
C ILE A 47 6.91 -2.96 4.18
N GLU A 48 7.79 -1.99 4.24
CA GLU A 48 8.83 -1.97 5.26
C GLU A 48 8.50 -0.87 6.24
N SER A 49 8.35 -1.23 7.50
CA SER A 49 8.01 -0.27 8.53
C SER A 49 8.91 -0.53 9.70
N GLU A 50 9.66 0.49 10.10
CA GLU A 50 10.55 0.39 11.25
C GLU A 50 11.51 -0.78 11.16
N GLY A 51 12.05 -0.99 9.98
CA GLY A 51 13.02 -2.04 9.79
C GLY A 51 12.46 -3.43 9.61
N LYS A 52 11.13 -3.55 9.57
CA LYS A 52 10.50 -4.84 9.40
C LYS A 52 9.68 -4.89 8.15
N GLU A 53 9.63 -6.04 7.53
CA GLU A 53 8.76 -6.22 6.37
C GLU A 53 7.44 -6.80 6.84
N ILE A 54 6.35 -6.21 6.38
CA ILE A 54 5.02 -6.65 6.75
C ILE A 54 4.26 -6.96 5.49
N LEU A 55 3.68 -8.14 5.44
CA LEU A 55 2.87 -8.55 4.31
C LEU A 55 1.40 -8.31 4.65
N ILE A 56 0.70 -7.62 3.79
CA ILE A 56 -0.70 -7.27 4.02
C ILE A 56 -1.49 -7.70 2.80
N TYR A 57 -2.53 -8.50 3.01
CA TYR A 57 -3.38 -8.91 1.91
C TYR A 57 -4.19 -7.72 1.41
N LYS A 58 -4.33 -7.60 0.12
CA LYS A 58 -5.01 -6.46 -0.47
C LYS A 58 -6.44 -6.35 0.00
N HIS A 59 -7.11 -7.47 0.22
CA HIS A 59 -8.49 -7.41 0.66
C HIS A 59 -8.64 -6.90 2.09
N ALA A 60 -7.54 -6.79 2.82
CA ALA A 60 -7.58 -6.24 4.16
C ALA A 60 -7.32 -4.74 4.15
N ILE A 61 -7.01 -4.16 3.02
CA ILE A 61 -6.69 -2.74 2.92
C ILE A 61 -7.92 -1.97 2.52
N ALA A 62 -8.33 -1.03 3.37
CA ALA A 62 -9.45 -0.17 3.03
C ALA A 62 -8.98 1.00 2.16
N THR A 63 -7.88 1.63 2.53
CA THR A 63 -7.34 2.72 1.73
C THR A 63 -5.82 2.66 1.74
N ILE A 64 -5.22 3.20 0.69
CA ILE A 64 -3.78 3.33 0.64
C ILE A 64 -3.49 4.65 -0.06
N SER A 65 -2.59 5.41 0.48
CA SER A 65 -2.27 6.71 -0.08
C SER A 65 -0.82 7.05 0.25
N ALA A 66 -0.27 8.00 -0.48
CA ALA A 66 1.08 8.46 -0.18
C ALA A 66 1.04 9.26 1.11
N ALA A 67 1.98 9.00 1.98
CA ALA A 67 2.03 9.74 3.23
C ALA A 67 2.48 11.17 2.93
N PRO A 68 2.09 12.11 3.75
CA PRO A 68 2.51 13.46 3.54
C PRO A 68 4.01 13.56 3.63
N HIS A 69 4.64 14.42 2.75
CA HIS A 69 5.97 14.49 2.72
C HIS A 69 6.46 15.38 3.65
N GLY A 70 7.29 15.19 4.13
CA GLY A 70 7.87 16.13 4.87
C GLY A 70 7.29 16.88 5.69
N SER A 71 6.72 16.69 5.68
CA SER A 71 6.33 17.41 6.35
C SER A 71 6.35 17.42 6.93
#